data_a4559c6d203846db8befb3d5ba5568d7
#
_entry.id   a4559c6d203846db8befb3d5ba5568d7
#
_cell.length_a   1.000
_cell.length_b   1.000
_cell.length_c   1.000
_cell.angle_alpha   90.00
_cell.angle_beta   90.00
_cell.angle_gamma   90.00
#
_symmetry.space_group_name_H-M   'P 1'
#
loop_
_entity.id
_entity.type
_entity.pdbx_description
1 polymer ?
#
loop_
_entity_poly.entity_id
_entity_poly.type
_entity_poly.pdbx_seq_one_letter_code
_entity_poly.pdbx_strand_id
1 'polypeptide(L)'
;MNRGTFVAILFGQILGTAVAGVPPYIVGILVLLVAVGGTVGSLFMPSVPAKAADTQIEWNIVRGTKSLLRETVRYKPVFTAIIGISWFWFVGAVYTTQLPTFTQIHLGGNDNVFNLMLALFSIGIAAGSVLCAKFSRERLMLAWVTVGALGLTVCGLVLVWLTHGHRFEGLNGIFWFLSQGWAYPVMAVMTLIGFFGGFFSVPLYTWLQTASSETFRARAVAANNIVNGIFMVSAAVLSAVLLFLFDSISLLYLIVALGNIPLSVFLIKRERRFLGAAAIRKKP
;
A
#
# COMPACT_ATOMS: atom_id res chain seq x y z
N MET A 1 2.54 11.93 1.10
CA MET A 1 2.93 11.20 -0.13
C MET A 1 2.44 12.02 -1.32
N ASN A 2 3.31 12.39 -2.25
CA ASN A 2 2.96 13.31 -3.33
C ASN A 2 1.97 12.68 -4.31
N ARG A 3 0.95 13.44 -4.73
CA ARG A 3 -0.03 13.05 -5.76
C ARG A 3 0.66 12.52 -7.03
N GLY A 4 1.83 13.06 -7.36
CA GLY A 4 2.66 12.62 -8.49
C GLY A 4 3.17 11.19 -8.40
N THR A 5 3.47 10.68 -7.21
CA THR A 5 3.98 9.30 -7.03
C THR A 5 2.92 8.26 -7.42
N PHE A 6 1.66 8.44 -7.02
CA PHE A 6 0.57 7.52 -7.40
C PHE A 6 0.28 7.58 -8.89
N VAL A 7 0.27 8.79 -9.47
CA VAL A 7 0.09 8.96 -10.91
C VAL A 7 1.21 8.26 -11.67
N ALA A 8 2.47 8.41 -11.25
CA ALA A 8 3.62 7.76 -11.87
C ALA A 8 3.55 6.21 -11.76
N ILE A 9 3.16 5.68 -10.60
CA ILE A 9 2.97 4.24 -10.41
C ILE A 9 1.87 3.71 -11.34
N LEU A 10 0.71 4.39 -11.38
CA LEU A 10 -0.41 4.00 -12.24
C LEU A 10 -0.01 4.04 -13.72
N PHE A 11 0.64 5.12 -14.16
CA PHE A 11 1.15 5.22 -15.52
C PHE A 11 2.16 4.12 -15.84
N GLY A 12 3.09 3.84 -14.93
CA GLY A 12 4.09 2.77 -15.09
C GLY A 12 3.44 1.39 -15.23
N GLN A 13 2.40 1.10 -14.45
CA GLN A 13 1.67 -0.18 -14.52
C GLN A 13 0.89 -0.30 -15.83
N ILE A 14 0.15 0.75 -16.24
CA ILE A 14 -0.60 0.75 -17.50
C ILE A 14 0.36 0.64 -18.69
N LEU A 15 1.46 1.40 -18.71
CA LEU A 15 2.48 1.30 -19.75
C LEU A 15 3.12 -0.09 -19.79
N GLY A 16 3.43 -0.67 -18.61
CA GLY A 16 4.01 -2.00 -18.52
C GLY A 16 3.14 -3.08 -19.17
N THR A 17 1.82 -2.98 -19.01
CA THR A 17 0.88 -3.90 -19.66
C THR A 17 0.60 -3.54 -21.14
N ALA A 18 0.60 -2.25 -21.49
CA ALA A 18 0.41 -1.80 -22.87
C ALA A 18 1.57 -2.20 -23.81
N VAL A 19 2.77 -2.39 -23.26
CA VAL A 19 3.94 -2.88 -24.02
C VAL A 19 4.06 -4.42 -24.00
N ALA A 20 3.09 -5.14 -23.44
CA ALA A 20 3.02 -6.58 -23.56
C ALA A 20 2.85 -6.96 -25.04
N GLY A 21 3.79 -7.73 -25.59
CA GLY A 21 3.85 -8.05 -27.03
C GLY A 21 4.78 -7.17 -27.87
N VAL A 22 5.33 -6.09 -27.31
CA VAL A 22 6.41 -5.31 -27.94
C VAL A 22 7.73 -6.06 -27.78
N PRO A 23 8.64 -6.05 -28.79
CA PRO A 23 9.95 -6.70 -28.68
C PRO A 23 10.70 -6.28 -27.40
N PRO A 24 11.31 -7.22 -26.65
CA PRO A 24 11.94 -6.94 -25.34
C PRO A 24 13.00 -5.83 -25.36
N TYR A 25 13.72 -5.67 -26.47
CA TYR A 25 14.73 -4.61 -26.60
C TYR A 25 14.12 -3.20 -26.62
N ILE A 26 12.91 -3.03 -27.19
CA ILE A 26 12.20 -1.73 -27.19
C ILE A 26 11.75 -1.41 -25.75
N VAL A 27 11.22 -2.39 -25.04
CA VAL A 27 10.85 -2.23 -23.62
C VAL A 27 12.08 -1.86 -22.78
N GLY A 28 13.23 -2.52 -23.03
CA GLY A 28 14.50 -2.20 -22.39
C GLY A 28 14.97 -0.76 -22.64
N ILE A 29 14.85 -0.28 -23.89
CA ILE A 29 15.17 1.11 -24.24
C ILE A 29 14.25 2.10 -23.51
N LEU A 30 12.94 1.84 -23.47
CA LEU A 30 11.99 2.70 -22.76
C LEU A 30 12.30 2.77 -21.26
N VAL A 31 12.61 1.65 -20.62
CA VAL A 31 13.02 1.60 -19.20
C VAL A 31 14.30 2.41 -18.98
N LEU A 32 15.29 2.26 -19.86
CA LEU A 32 16.54 3.04 -19.80
C LEU A 32 16.28 4.55 -19.95
N LEU A 33 15.43 4.97 -20.89
CA LEU A 33 15.09 6.39 -21.07
C LEU A 33 14.41 6.97 -19.83
N VAL A 34 13.49 6.23 -19.22
CA VAL A 34 12.84 6.64 -17.94
C VAL A 34 13.87 6.74 -16.82
N ALA A 35 14.79 5.77 -16.71
CA ALA A 35 15.83 5.77 -15.69
C ALA A 35 16.81 6.95 -15.87
N VAL A 36 17.24 7.21 -17.11
CA VAL A 36 18.09 8.38 -17.42
C VAL A 36 17.36 9.68 -17.14
N GLY A 37 16.08 9.80 -17.55
CA GLY A 37 15.25 10.98 -17.25
C GLY A 37 15.09 11.22 -15.74
N GLY A 38 14.88 10.15 -14.96
CA GLY A 38 14.83 10.23 -13.50
C GLY A 38 16.17 10.67 -12.88
N THR A 39 17.27 10.13 -13.38
CA THR A 39 18.63 10.52 -12.94
C THR A 39 18.93 11.98 -13.26
N VAL A 40 18.66 12.41 -14.48
CA VAL A 40 18.82 13.81 -14.89
C VAL A 40 17.93 14.73 -14.05
N GLY A 41 16.64 14.35 -13.84
CA GLY A 41 15.74 15.09 -12.97
C GLY A 41 16.23 15.23 -11.53
N SER A 42 16.95 14.22 -11.00
CA SER A 42 17.51 14.27 -9.66
C SER A 42 18.66 15.29 -9.52
N LEU A 43 19.37 15.61 -10.61
CA LEU A 43 20.45 16.62 -10.61
C LEU A 43 19.92 18.04 -10.43
N PHE A 44 18.65 18.29 -10.73
CA PHE A 44 18.00 19.60 -10.53
C PHE A 44 17.39 19.75 -9.13
N MET A 45 17.52 18.75 -8.26
CA MET A 45 17.04 18.89 -6.88
C MET A 45 17.92 19.90 -6.10
N PRO A 46 17.29 20.88 -5.41
CA PRO A 46 18.04 21.83 -4.59
C PRO A 46 18.72 21.09 -3.44
N SER A 47 19.97 21.46 -3.15
CA SER A 47 20.72 20.94 -2.01
C SER A 47 20.07 21.41 -0.70
N VAL A 48 19.76 20.47 0.18
CA VAL A 48 19.21 20.77 1.51
C VAL A 48 20.31 20.48 2.53
N PRO A 49 20.68 21.43 3.43
CA PRO A 49 21.70 21.19 4.44
C PRO A 49 21.32 20.04 5.36
N ALA A 50 22.30 19.20 5.69
CA ALA A 50 22.10 18.05 6.56
C ALA A 50 21.75 18.52 7.98
N LYS A 51 20.59 18.05 8.51
CA LYS A 51 20.13 18.38 9.87
C LYS A 51 20.84 17.58 10.97
N ALA A 52 21.60 16.55 10.61
CA ALA A 52 22.40 15.70 11.50
C ALA A 52 23.75 15.39 10.84
N ALA A 53 24.54 16.43 10.57
CA ALA A 53 25.83 16.33 9.87
C ALA A 53 26.86 15.42 10.60
N ASP A 54 26.78 15.36 11.93
CA ASP A 54 27.69 14.59 12.78
C ASP A 54 27.33 13.10 12.88
N THR A 55 26.30 12.64 12.13
CA THR A 55 25.91 11.23 12.14
C THR A 55 27.00 10.37 11.49
N GLN A 56 27.65 9.51 12.28
CA GLN A 56 28.63 8.55 11.76
C GLN A 56 27.93 7.49 10.90
N ILE A 57 28.51 7.25 9.72
CA ILE A 57 28.00 6.22 8.80
C ILE A 57 28.50 4.85 9.26
N GLU A 58 27.59 3.97 9.61
CA GLU A 58 27.91 2.56 9.89
C GLU A 58 27.98 1.81 8.55
N TRP A 59 29.19 1.43 8.14
CA TRP A 59 29.44 0.71 6.90
C TRP A 59 28.98 -0.75 6.92
N ASN A 60 28.80 -1.32 8.09
CA ASN A 60 28.24 -2.66 8.22
C ASN A 60 26.72 -2.59 8.10
N ILE A 61 26.18 -2.96 6.94
CA ILE A 61 24.74 -2.92 6.60
C ILE A 61 23.91 -3.65 7.65
N VAL A 62 24.32 -4.85 8.10
CA VAL A 62 23.57 -5.64 9.08
C VAL A 62 23.55 -4.95 10.43
N ARG A 63 24.70 -4.46 10.90
CA ARG A 63 24.82 -3.74 12.17
C ARG A 63 24.06 -2.42 12.13
N GLY A 64 24.19 -1.66 11.04
CA GLY A 64 23.46 -0.42 10.81
C GLY A 64 21.95 -0.61 10.80
N THR A 65 21.44 -1.60 10.06
CA THR A 65 20.02 -1.97 10.03
C THR A 65 19.50 -2.37 11.40
N LYS A 66 20.22 -3.24 12.11
CA LYS A 66 19.83 -3.70 13.46
C LYS A 66 19.81 -2.54 14.47
N SER A 67 20.78 -1.65 14.42
CA SER A 67 20.86 -0.43 15.25
C SER A 67 19.68 0.49 14.96
N LEU A 68 19.39 0.77 13.69
CA LEU A 68 18.28 1.61 13.25
C LEU A 68 16.93 1.06 13.70
N LEU A 69 16.68 -0.23 13.51
CA LEU A 69 15.43 -0.86 13.94
C LEU A 69 15.30 -0.85 15.47
N ARG A 70 16.37 -1.14 16.21
CA ARG A 70 16.37 -1.09 17.67
C ARG A 70 16.07 0.32 18.20
N GLU A 71 16.63 1.35 17.59
CA GLU A 71 16.34 2.73 17.94
C GLU A 71 14.88 3.09 17.62
N THR A 72 14.40 2.71 16.44
CA THR A 72 13.01 2.97 16.01
C THR A 72 11.99 2.35 16.97
N VAL A 73 12.22 1.13 17.46
CA VAL A 73 11.34 0.46 18.44
C VAL A 73 11.23 1.23 19.75
N ARG A 74 12.26 1.99 20.15
CA ARG A 74 12.23 2.85 21.36
C ARG A 74 11.27 4.02 21.19
N TYR A 75 11.11 4.55 19.98
CA TYR A 75 10.15 5.60 19.64
C TYR A 75 8.78 5.00 19.33
N LYS A 76 8.05 4.61 20.38
CA LYS A 76 6.77 3.88 20.29
C LYS A 76 5.76 4.46 19.27
N PRO A 77 5.52 5.81 19.19
CA PRO A 77 4.61 6.37 18.20
C PRO A 77 5.07 6.13 16.77
N VAL A 78 6.37 6.34 16.50
CA VAL A 78 6.99 6.12 15.19
C VAL A 78 6.89 4.65 14.79
N PHE A 79 7.26 3.74 15.70
CA PHE A 79 7.17 2.30 15.46
C PHE A 79 5.74 1.85 15.18
N THR A 80 4.75 2.38 15.92
CA THR A 80 3.33 2.04 15.70
C THR A 80 2.85 2.50 14.33
N ALA A 81 3.23 3.72 13.90
CA ALA A 81 2.92 4.21 12.56
C ALA A 81 3.56 3.33 11.47
N ILE A 82 4.83 2.93 11.66
CA ILE A 82 5.55 2.03 10.73
C ILE A 82 4.82 0.69 10.59
N ILE A 83 4.41 0.05 11.68
CA ILE A 83 3.67 -1.22 11.61
C ILE A 83 2.37 -1.08 10.84
N GLY A 84 1.60 0.01 11.06
CA GLY A 84 0.39 0.27 10.30
C GLY A 84 0.66 0.49 8.80
N ILE A 85 1.69 1.28 8.46
CA ILE A 85 2.10 1.51 7.07
C ILE A 85 2.56 0.20 6.41
N SER A 86 3.37 -0.58 7.12
CA SER A 86 3.88 -1.85 6.58
C SER A 86 2.76 -2.88 6.35
N TRP A 87 1.74 -2.87 7.19
CA TRP A 87 0.54 -3.67 6.96
C TRP A 87 -0.22 -3.23 5.71
N PHE A 88 -0.35 -1.92 5.47
CA PHE A 88 -0.93 -1.43 4.20
C PHE A 88 -0.17 -1.96 2.98
N TRP A 89 1.18 -1.96 3.04
CA TRP A 89 2.00 -2.52 1.98
C TRP A 89 1.87 -4.03 1.85
N PHE A 90 1.71 -4.75 2.97
CA PHE A 90 1.43 -6.18 2.98
C PHE A 90 0.12 -6.49 2.25
N VAL A 91 -0.97 -5.82 2.63
CA VAL A 91 -2.30 -5.97 2.01
C VAL A 91 -2.22 -5.61 0.52
N GLY A 92 -1.62 -4.46 0.20
CA GLY A 92 -1.44 -4.01 -1.18
C GLY A 92 -0.64 -5.01 -2.02
N ALA A 93 0.42 -5.59 -1.48
CA ALA A 93 1.22 -6.60 -2.16
C ALA A 93 0.40 -7.86 -2.46
N VAL A 94 -0.39 -8.37 -1.51
CA VAL A 94 -1.25 -9.54 -1.74
C VAL A 94 -2.26 -9.24 -2.86
N TYR A 95 -3.00 -8.13 -2.76
CA TYR A 95 -4.01 -7.79 -3.77
C TYR A 95 -3.37 -7.61 -5.16
N THR A 96 -2.30 -6.83 -5.28
CA THR A 96 -1.72 -6.50 -6.59
C THR A 96 -1.01 -7.69 -7.24
N THR A 97 -0.35 -8.55 -6.46
CA THR A 97 0.34 -9.73 -7.02
C THR A 97 -0.63 -10.83 -7.44
N GLN A 98 -1.78 -10.96 -6.76
CA GLN A 98 -2.78 -11.97 -7.11
C GLN A 98 -3.85 -11.47 -8.08
N LEU A 99 -3.93 -10.16 -8.31
CA LEU A 99 -4.97 -9.57 -9.16
C LEU A 99 -4.98 -10.13 -10.60
N PRO A 100 -3.84 -10.39 -11.28
CA PRO A 100 -3.86 -11.03 -12.60
C PRO A 100 -4.56 -12.39 -12.56
N THR A 101 -4.13 -13.27 -11.68
CA THR A 101 -4.68 -14.62 -11.54
C THR A 101 -6.14 -14.59 -11.06
N PHE A 102 -6.47 -13.70 -10.13
CA PHE A 102 -7.85 -13.48 -9.69
C PHE A 102 -8.75 -13.05 -10.86
N THR A 103 -8.28 -12.13 -11.70
CA THR A 103 -9.02 -11.66 -12.88
C THR A 103 -9.27 -12.79 -13.86
N GLN A 104 -8.29 -13.64 -14.11
CA GLN A 104 -8.43 -14.78 -15.02
C GLN A 104 -9.39 -15.84 -14.48
N ILE A 105 -9.21 -16.27 -13.24
CA ILE A 105 -9.95 -17.39 -12.66
C ILE A 105 -11.35 -16.97 -12.20
N HIS A 106 -11.48 -15.87 -11.46
CA HIS A 106 -12.75 -15.48 -10.82
C HIS A 106 -13.57 -14.48 -11.63
N LEU A 107 -12.95 -13.72 -12.55
CA LEU A 107 -13.64 -12.77 -13.39
C LEU A 107 -13.72 -13.21 -14.87
N GLY A 108 -12.99 -14.26 -15.25
CA GLY A 108 -12.93 -14.74 -16.65
C GLY A 108 -12.38 -13.70 -17.62
N GLY A 109 -11.59 -12.74 -17.11
CA GLY A 109 -11.12 -11.58 -17.86
C GLY A 109 -9.68 -11.74 -18.35
N ASN A 110 -9.40 -11.15 -19.50
CA ASN A 110 -8.05 -11.02 -20.04
C ASN A 110 -7.28 -9.82 -19.43
N ASP A 111 -6.11 -9.51 -19.97
CA ASP A 111 -5.24 -8.41 -19.49
C ASP A 111 -5.93 -7.03 -19.51
N ASN A 112 -6.89 -6.80 -20.43
CA ASN A 112 -7.65 -5.53 -20.46
C ASN A 112 -8.58 -5.42 -19.24
N VAL A 113 -9.19 -6.52 -18.80
CA VAL A 113 -10.00 -6.56 -17.57
C VAL A 113 -9.12 -6.39 -16.35
N PHE A 114 -7.97 -7.04 -16.31
CA PHE A 114 -6.96 -6.82 -15.26
C PHE A 114 -6.55 -5.35 -15.16
N ASN A 115 -6.24 -4.71 -16.30
CA ASN A 115 -5.88 -3.29 -16.34
C ASN A 115 -7.01 -2.39 -15.85
N LEU A 116 -8.26 -2.70 -16.18
CA LEU A 116 -9.42 -1.99 -15.67
C LEU A 116 -9.52 -2.12 -14.14
N MET A 117 -9.38 -3.33 -13.59
CA MET A 117 -9.42 -3.56 -12.14
C MET A 117 -8.31 -2.81 -11.42
N LEU A 118 -7.08 -2.84 -11.96
CA LEU A 118 -5.92 -2.13 -11.43
C LEU A 118 -6.11 -0.61 -11.47
N ALA A 119 -6.67 -0.08 -12.56
CA ALA A 119 -6.99 1.33 -12.71
C ALA A 119 -8.03 1.77 -11.68
N LEU A 120 -9.12 1.02 -11.51
CA LEU A 120 -10.17 1.30 -10.53
C LEU A 120 -9.64 1.29 -9.10
N PHE A 121 -8.82 0.31 -8.75
CA PHE A 121 -8.13 0.24 -7.46
C PHE A 121 -7.25 1.48 -7.23
N SER A 122 -6.47 1.88 -8.23
CA SER A 122 -5.56 3.03 -8.14
C SER A 122 -6.32 4.36 -8.07
N ILE A 123 -7.39 4.52 -8.84
CA ILE A 123 -8.30 5.68 -8.76
C ILE A 123 -8.92 5.75 -7.35
N GLY A 124 -9.33 4.60 -6.82
CA GLY A 124 -9.82 4.51 -5.44
C GLY A 124 -8.81 5.05 -4.43
N ILE A 125 -7.55 4.58 -4.48
CA ILE A 125 -6.48 5.06 -3.58
C ILE A 125 -6.30 6.58 -3.71
N ALA A 126 -6.25 7.10 -4.93
CA ALA A 126 -6.08 8.53 -5.17
C ALA A 126 -7.24 9.34 -4.58
N ALA A 127 -8.48 8.95 -4.86
CA ALA A 127 -9.68 9.59 -4.36
C ALA A 127 -9.76 9.54 -2.82
N GLY A 128 -9.53 8.36 -2.24
CA GLY A 128 -9.51 8.17 -0.79
C GLY A 128 -8.44 9.01 -0.11
N SER A 129 -7.24 9.07 -0.66
CA SER A 129 -6.13 9.87 -0.13
C SER A 129 -6.44 11.37 -0.16
N VAL A 130 -6.99 11.87 -1.26
CA VAL A 130 -7.37 13.28 -1.39
C VAL A 130 -8.51 13.64 -0.42
N LEU A 131 -9.52 12.79 -0.34
CA LEU A 131 -10.67 13.03 0.54
C LEU A 131 -10.27 12.96 2.02
N CYS A 132 -9.45 11.99 2.39
CA CYS A 132 -8.90 11.87 3.74
C CYS A 132 -8.11 13.13 4.14
N ALA A 133 -7.23 13.61 3.26
CA ALA A 133 -6.48 14.85 3.49
C ALA A 133 -7.40 16.06 3.66
N LYS A 134 -8.45 16.18 2.84
CA LYS A 134 -9.44 17.27 2.92
C LYS A 134 -10.24 17.22 4.23
N PHE A 135 -10.72 16.05 4.64
CA PHE A 135 -11.50 15.88 5.88
C PHE A 135 -10.65 16.06 7.14
N SER A 136 -9.36 15.70 7.07
CA SER A 136 -8.43 15.89 8.18
C SER A 136 -8.07 17.37 8.42
N ARG A 137 -8.40 18.30 7.50
CA ARG A 137 -8.08 19.74 7.58
C ARG A 137 -6.65 19.99 8.05
N GLU A 138 -5.70 19.23 7.50
CA GLU A 138 -4.27 19.25 7.86
C GLU A 138 -3.95 18.86 9.33
N ARG A 139 -4.93 18.37 10.08
CA ARG A 139 -4.73 17.84 11.43
C ARG A 139 -4.56 16.32 11.39
N LEU A 140 -3.73 15.80 12.28
CA LEU A 140 -3.60 14.36 12.46
C LEU A 140 -4.88 13.81 13.10
N MET A 141 -5.68 13.10 12.31
CA MET A 141 -6.91 12.43 12.77
C MET A 141 -6.77 10.92 12.57
N LEU A 142 -6.27 10.23 13.58
CA LEU A 142 -6.06 8.77 13.54
C LEU A 142 -7.38 7.99 13.48
N ALA A 143 -8.51 8.61 13.81
CA ALA A 143 -9.83 8.01 13.63
C ALA A 143 -10.08 7.55 12.18
N TRP A 144 -9.51 8.24 11.18
CA TRP A 144 -9.61 7.83 9.78
C TRP A 144 -8.89 6.53 9.47
N VAL A 145 -7.85 6.18 10.24
CA VAL A 145 -7.20 4.86 10.14
C VAL A 145 -8.18 3.74 10.45
N THR A 146 -9.00 3.93 11.49
CA THR A 146 -10.04 2.96 11.87
C THR A 146 -11.10 2.83 10.78
N VAL A 147 -11.57 3.95 10.23
CA VAL A 147 -12.51 3.96 9.11
C VAL A 147 -11.92 3.23 7.90
N GLY A 148 -10.67 3.54 7.54
CA GLY A 148 -9.95 2.86 6.47
C GLY A 148 -9.84 1.35 6.68
N ALA A 149 -9.45 0.93 7.89
CA ALA A 149 -9.30 -0.48 8.23
C ALA A 149 -10.63 -1.25 8.21
N LEU A 150 -11.70 -0.67 8.75
CA LEU A 150 -13.04 -1.26 8.69
C LEU A 150 -13.53 -1.36 7.24
N GLY A 151 -13.34 -0.30 6.45
CA GLY A 151 -13.68 -0.31 5.04
C GLY A 151 -12.94 -1.37 4.25
N LEU A 152 -11.61 -1.50 4.46
CA LEU A 152 -10.80 -2.56 3.84
C LEU A 152 -11.30 -3.96 4.22
N THR A 153 -11.65 -4.18 5.49
CA THR A 153 -12.19 -5.45 5.96
C THR A 153 -13.53 -5.76 5.28
N VAL A 154 -14.49 -4.83 5.37
CA VAL A 154 -15.83 -5.04 4.81
C VAL A 154 -15.77 -5.24 3.29
N CYS A 155 -15.05 -4.37 2.57
CA CYS A 155 -14.92 -4.49 1.11
C CYS A 155 -14.17 -5.77 0.72
N GLY A 156 -13.14 -6.19 1.47
CA GLY A 156 -12.47 -7.46 1.22
C GLY A 156 -13.40 -8.66 1.40
N LEU A 157 -14.22 -8.69 2.44
CA LEU A 157 -15.23 -9.73 2.66
C LEU A 157 -16.30 -9.74 1.57
N VAL A 158 -16.78 -8.56 1.17
CA VAL A 158 -17.77 -8.41 0.09
C VAL A 158 -17.18 -8.88 -1.24
N LEU A 159 -15.91 -8.58 -1.53
CA LEU A 159 -15.24 -9.07 -2.75
C LEU A 159 -15.23 -10.61 -2.79
N VAL A 160 -14.83 -11.25 -1.68
CA VAL A 160 -14.81 -12.71 -1.57
C VAL A 160 -16.22 -13.27 -1.74
N TRP A 161 -17.22 -12.64 -1.15
CA TRP A 161 -18.63 -13.07 -1.26
C TRP A 161 -19.16 -12.92 -2.69
N LEU A 162 -18.92 -11.79 -3.36
CA LEU A 162 -19.39 -11.54 -4.74
C LEU A 162 -18.76 -12.49 -5.75
N THR A 163 -17.53 -12.96 -5.49
CA THR A 163 -16.82 -13.85 -6.40
C THR A 163 -16.84 -15.30 -5.95
N HIS A 164 -17.61 -15.61 -4.89
CA HIS A 164 -17.74 -16.98 -4.40
C HIS A 164 -18.38 -17.89 -5.45
N GLY A 165 -17.73 -19.01 -5.72
CA GLY A 165 -18.20 -19.98 -6.72
C GLY A 165 -17.95 -19.55 -8.17
N HIS A 166 -17.47 -18.35 -8.44
CA HIS A 166 -17.09 -17.93 -9.78
C HIS A 166 -15.77 -18.61 -10.18
N ARG A 167 -15.83 -19.48 -11.16
CA ARG A 167 -14.66 -20.03 -11.87
C ARG A 167 -14.96 -20.02 -13.35
N PHE A 168 -14.14 -19.32 -14.11
CA PHE A 168 -14.30 -19.21 -15.55
C PHE A 168 -13.16 -19.95 -16.26
N GLU A 169 -13.52 -20.68 -17.30
CA GLU A 169 -12.58 -21.23 -18.26
C GLU A 169 -12.56 -20.29 -19.47
N GLY A 170 -11.40 -19.72 -19.73
CA GLY A 170 -11.19 -18.80 -20.86
C GLY A 170 -11.07 -17.34 -20.47
N LEU A 171 -10.44 -16.58 -21.36
CA LEU A 171 -10.09 -15.18 -21.17
C LEU A 171 -10.98 -14.29 -22.04
N ASN A 172 -11.96 -13.65 -21.44
CA ASN A 172 -12.88 -12.77 -22.15
C ASN A 172 -12.40 -11.33 -22.15
N GLY A 173 -12.77 -10.59 -23.19
CA GLY A 173 -12.44 -9.18 -23.31
C GLY A 173 -13.28 -8.27 -22.44
N ILE A 174 -12.91 -6.99 -22.42
CA ILE A 174 -13.55 -5.96 -21.58
C ILE A 174 -15.05 -5.79 -21.87
N PHE A 175 -15.46 -5.88 -23.14
CA PHE A 175 -16.88 -5.73 -23.52
C PHE A 175 -17.75 -6.86 -22.99
N TRP A 176 -17.25 -8.11 -23.03
CA TRP A 176 -17.93 -9.23 -22.41
C TRP A 176 -18.03 -9.03 -20.90
N PHE A 177 -16.92 -8.64 -20.24
CA PHE A 177 -16.92 -8.39 -18.79
C PHE A 177 -17.94 -7.32 -18.39
N LEU A 178 -18.01 -6.21 -19.13
CA LEU A 178 -18.97 -5.14 -18.88
C LEU A 178 -20.41 -5.51 -19.21
N SER A 179 -20.67 -6.54 -20.03
CA SER A 179 -22.02 -7.06 -20.26
C SER A 179 -22.54 -7.92 -19.10
N GLN A 180 -21.68 -8.30 -18.14
CA GLN A 180 -22.06 -9.09 -16.99
C GLN A 180 -22.58 -8.20 -15.86
N GLY A 181 -23.81 -8.40 -15.40
CA GLY A 181 -24.40 -7.60 -14.32
C GLY A 181 -23.63 -7.69 -12.99
N TRP A 182 -23.01 -8.84 -12.71
CA TRP A 182 -22.19 -9.04 -11.51
C TRP A 182 -20.84 -8.30 -11.55
N ALA A 183 -20.37 -7.85 -12.72
CA ALA A 183 -19.11 -7.12 -12.86
C ALA A 183 -19.13 -5.76 -12.14
N TYR A 184 -20.26 -5.05 -12.20
CA TYR A 184 -20.37 -3.70 -11.63
C TYR A 184 -20.16 -3.65 -10.11
N PRO A 185 -20.80 -4.51 -9.28
CA PRO A 185 -20.51 -4.54 -7.85
C PRO A 185 -19.06 -4.94 -7.57
N VAL A 186 -18.44 -5.84 -8.34
CA VAL A 186 -17.00 -6.17 -8.19
C VAL A 186 -16.13 -4.97 -8.49
N MET A 187 -16.39 -4.23 -9.57
CA MET A 187 -15.69 -2.98 -9.91
C MET A 187 -15.82 -1.93 -8.80
N ALA A 188 -17.03 -1.75 -8.27
CA ALA A 188 -17.29 -0.82 -7.18
C ALA A 188 -16.50 -1.20 -5.91
N VAL A 189 -16.52 -2.48 -5.55
CA VAL A 189 -15.78 -2.98 -4.37
C VAL A 189 -14.27 -2.84 -4.54
N MET A 190 -13.73 -3.13 -5.72
CA MET A 190 -12.30 -2.91 -6.01
C MET A 190 -11.90 -1.44 -5.86
N THR A 191 -12.74 -0.53 -6.36
CA THR A 191 -12.54 0.92 -6.19
C THR A 191 -12.58 1.30 -4.71
N LEU A 192 -13.53 0.76 -3.94
CA LEU A 192 -13.68 1.03 -2.51
C LEU A 192 -12.53 0.44 -1.69
N ILE A 193 -11.98 -0.71 -2.04
CA ILE A 193 -10.76 -1.25 -1.40
C ILE A 193 -9.62 -0.25 -1.55
N GLY A 194 -9.39 0.28 -2.75
CA GLY A 194 -8.42 1.34 -2.98
C GLY A 194 -8.73 2.60 -2.15
N PHE A 195 -9.98 3.06 -2.17
CA PHE A 195 -10.44 4.24 -1.45
C PHE A 195 -10.16 4.15 0.06
N PHE A 196 -10.56 3.07 0.70
CA PHE A 196 -10.30 2.85 2.12
C PHE A 196 -8.81 2.62 2.41
N GLY A 197 -8.05 2.08 1.45
CA GLY A 197 -6.59 2.04 1.53
C GLY A 197 -5.96 3.43 1.63
N GLY A 198 -6.50 4.42 0.91
CA GLY A 198 -6.11 5.84 1.04
C GLY A 198 -6.42 6.41 2.42
N PHE A 199 -7.62 6.17 2.95
CA PHE A 199 -8.02 6.58 4.30
C PHE A 199 -7.17 5.94 5.39
N PHE A 200 -6.73 4.70 5.18
CA PHE A 200 -5.88 3.99 6.11
C PHE A 200 -4.43 4.52 6.10
N SER A 201 -3.86 4.71 4.92
CA SER A 201 -2.43 5.00 4.79
C SER A 201 -2.06 6.46 5.07
N VAL A 202 -2.86 7.43 4.60
CA VAL A 202 -2.53 8.87 4.69
C VAL A 202 -2.31 9.36 6.13
N PRO A 203 -3.19 9.07 7.11
CA PRO A 203 -2.96 9.51 8.48
C PRO A 203 -1.74 8.84 9.11
N LEU A 204 -1.43 7.59 8.76
CA LEU A 204 -0.27 6.88 9.28
C LEU A 204 1.05 7.49 8.79
N TYR A 205 1.13 7.87 7.51
CA TYR A 205 2.29 8.60 6.98
C TYR A 205 2.43 9.98 7.62
N THR A 206 1.33 10.68 7.86
CA THR A 206 1.34 11.95 8.58
C THR A 206 1.83 11.74 10.02
N TRP A 207 1.35 10.69 10.69
CA TRP A 207 1.79 10.34 12.03
C TRP A 207 3.28 10.02 12.09
N LEU A 208 3.78 9.22 11.18
CA LEU A 208 5.22 8.92 11.06
C LEU A 208 6.06 10.19 10.99
N GLN A 209 5.65 11.15 10.16
CA GLN A 209 6.38 12.40 9.95
C GLN A 209 6.30 13.34 11.16
N THR A 210 5.14 13.47 11.78
CA THR A 210 4.92 14.38 12.90
C THR A 210 5.42 13.83 14.24
N ALA A 211 5.44 12.51 14.41
CA ALA A 211 5.99 11.87 15.60
C ALA A 211 7.53 11.75 15.58
N SER A 212 8.15 11.95 14.43
CA SER A 212 9.61 11.90 14.27
C SER A 212 10.22 13.28 14.51
N SER A 213 11.28 13.37 15.35
CA SER A 213 12.07 14.60 15.46
C SER A 213 12.75 14.93 14.13
N GLU A 214 13.10 16.19 13.92
CA GLU A 214 13.76 16.61 12.66
C GLU A 214 15.06 15.84 12.37
N THR A 215 15.84 15.56 13.39
CA THR A 215 17.10 14.81 13.29
C THR A 215 16.91 13.32 13.06
N PHE A 216 15.77 12.75 13.51
CA PHE A 216 15.47 11.31 13.37
C PHE A 216 14.58 10.99 12.16
N ARG A 217 13.94 11.99 11.54
CA ARG A 217 12.92 11.78 10.48
C ARG A 217 13.43 10.97 9.30
N ALA A 218 14.62 11.28 8.79
CA ALA A 218 15.23 10.54 7.68
C ALA A 218 15.47 9.05 8.06
N ARG A 219 15.95 8.81 9.29
CA ARG A 219 16.15 7.46 9.82
C ARG A 219 14.83 6.72 10.04
N ALA A 220 13.79 7.40 10.49
CA ALA A 220 12.45 6.83 10.62
C ALA A 220 11.88 6.40 9.26
N VAL A 221 12.08 7.19 8.20
CA VAL A 221 11.68 6.82 6.83
C VAL A 221 12.49 5.63 6.32
N ALA A 222 13.81 5.58 6.59
CA ALA A 222 14.63 4.44 6.23
C ALA A 222 14.17 3.15 6.95
N ALA A 223 13.89 3.24 8.26
CA ALA A 223 13.33 2.12 9.02
C ALA A 223 11.97 1.67 8.48
N ASN A 224 11.09 2.62 8.10
CA ASN A 224 9.81 2.32 7.48
C ASN A 224 9.98 1.51 6.19
N ASN A 225 10.92 1.89 5.32
CA ASN A 225 11.15 1.18 4.06
C ASN A 225 11.68 -0.25 4.30
N ILE A 226 12.55 -0.44 5.29
CA ILE A 226 13.06 -1.77 5.67
C ILE A 226 11.90 -2.65 6.17
N VAL A 227 11.07 -2.14 7.07
CA VAL A 227 9.93 -2.91 7.63
C VAL A 227 8.88 -3.18 6.55
N ASN A 228 8.61 -2.22 5.67
CA ASN A 228 7.74 -2.44 4.50
C ASN A 228 8.25 -3.59 3.64
N GLY A 229 9.56 -3.63 3.34
CA GLY A 229 10.16 -4.72 2.58
C GLY A 229 9.96 -6.08 3.26
N ILE A 230 10.15 -6.17 4.58
CA ILE A 230 9.91 -7.39 5.35
C ILE A 230 8.43 -7.83 5.23
N PHE A 231 7.49 -6.89 5.37
CA PHE A 231 6.06 -7.19 5.26
C PHE A 231 5.66 -7.63 3.84
N MET A 232 6.22 -7.00 2.80
CA MET A 232 5.97 -7.39 1.41
C MET A 232 6.53 -8.80 1.10
N VAL A 233 7.72 -9.14 1.59
CA VAL A 233 8.26 -10.50 1.49
C VAL A 233 7.39 -11.49 2.25
N SER A 234 6.94 -11.14 3.46
CA SER A 234 6.02 -11.97 4.23
C SER A 234 4.69 -12.19 3.50
N ALA A 235 4.17 -11.17 2.80
CA ALA A 235 2.98 -11.28 1.96
C ALA A 235 3.19 -12.28 0.82
N ALA A 236 4.34 -12.23 0.15
CA ALA A 236 4.67 -13.15 -0.94
C ALA A 236 4.79 -14.60 -0.42
N VAL A 237 5.48 -14.81 0.71
CA VAL A 237 5.62 -16.13 1.34
C VAL A 237 4.27 -16.67 1.79
N LEU A 238 3.44 -15.85 2.47
CA LEU A 238 2.10 -16.25 2.89
C LEU A 238 1.23 -16.63 1.69
N SER A 239 1.26 -15.82 0.62
CA SER A 239 0.52 -16.10 -0.61
C SER A 239 0.97 -17.42 -1.23
N ALA A 240 2.28 -17.65 -1.37
CA ALA A 240 2.82 -18.89 -1.92
C ALA A 240 2.40 -20.10 -1.11
N VAL A 241 2.51 -20.05 0.22
CA VAL A 241 2.14 -21.16 1.12
C VAL A 241 0.64 -21.44 1.05
N LEU A 242 -0.21 -20.42 1.15
CA LEU A 242 -1.66 -20.61 1.15
C LEU A 242 -2.16 -21.12 -0.21
N LEU A 243 -1.62 -20.61 -1.31
CA LEU A 243 -1.99 -21.09 -2.64
C LEU A 243 -1.49 -22.52 -2.89
N PHE A 244 -0.29 -22.87 -2.42
CA PHE A 244 0.22 -24.23 -2.52
C PHE A 244 -0.63 -25.23 -1.73
N LEU A 245 -1.11 -24.85 -0.54
CA LEU A 245 -1.87 -25.76 0.34
C LEU A 245 -3.36 -25.85 -0.03
N PHE A 246 -3.97 -24.75 -0.48
CA PHE A 246 -5.43 -24.65 -0.60
C PHE A 246 -5.91 -24.29 -2.01
N ASP A 247 -5.02 -23.93 -2.92
CA ASP A 247 -5.35 -23.51 -4.31
C ASP A 247 -6.53 -22.50 -4.37
N SER A 248 -6.56 -21.54 -3.43
CA SER A 248 -7.69 -20.63 -3.28
C SER A 248 -7.24 -19.19 -3.02
N ILE A 249 -7.39 -18.36 -4.05
CA ILE A 249 -7.17 -16.90 -3.95
C ILE A 249 -8.24 -16.27 -3.05
N SER A 250 -9.47 -16.77 -3.09
CA SER A 250 -10.56 -16.31 -2.24
C SER A 250 -10.24 -16.49 -0.75
N LEU A 251 -9.66 -17.65 -0.37
CA LEU A 251 -9.22 -17.89 1.00
C LEU A 251 -8.09 -16.94 1.41
N LEU A 252 -7.13 -16.69 0.52
CA LEU A 252 -6.05 -15.73 0.77
C LEU A 252 -6.61 -14.32 1.01
N TYR A 253 -7.52 -13.86 0.16
CA TYR A 253 -8.16 -12.55 0.33
C TYR A 253 -9.00 -12.47 1.62
N LEU A 254 -9.69 -13.54 1.98
CA LEU A 254 -10.42 -13.65 3.24
C LEU A 254 -9.51 -13.50 4.45
N ILE A 255 -8.39 -14.21 4.48
CA ILE A 255 -7.40 -14.15 5.57
C ILE A 255 -6.83 -12.74 5.69
N VAL A 256 -6.51 -12.08 4.58
CA VAL A 256 -6.00 -10.71 4.57
C VAL A 256 -7.05 -9.71 5.04
N ALA A 257 -8.30 -9.86 4.58
CA ALA A 257 -9.41 -9.01 5.03
C ALA A 257 -9.65 -9.13 6.55
N LEU A 258 -9.67 -10.35 7.08
CA LEU A 258 -9.80 -10.59 8.52
C LEU A 258 -8.57 -10.13 9.32
N GLY A 259 -7.36 -10.19 8.73
CA GLY A 259 -6.12 -9.71 9.32
C GLY A 259 -6.11 -8.21 9.63
N ASN A 260 -6.96 -7.42 8.97
CA ASN A 260 -7.13 -6.00 9.31
C ASN A 260 -7.72 -5.78 10.72
N ILE A 261 -8.51 -6.73 11.24
CA ILE A 261 -9.20 -6.60 12.54
C ILE A 261 -8.20 -6.52 13.71
N PRO A 262 -7.31 -7.52 13.92
CA PRO A 262 -6.36 -7.47 15.02
C PRO A 262 -5.41 -6.27 14.91
N LEU A 263 -5.02 -5.89 13.70
CA LEU A 263 -4.20 -4.69 13.51
C LEU A 263 -4.94 -3.42 13.91
N SER A 264 -6.19 -3.27 13.49
CA SER A 264 -7.03 -2.11 13.85
C SER A 264 -7.16 -1.98 15.37
N VAL A 265 -7.43 -3.08 16.05
CA VAL A 265 -7.48 -3.12 17.54
C VAL A 265 -6.13 -2.71 18.15
N PHE A 266 -5.03 -3.19 17.59
CA PHE A 266 -3.68 -2.80 18.04
C PHE A 266 -3.45 -1.30 17.87
N LEU A 267 -3.76 -0.73 16.70
CA LEU A 267 -3.56 0.69 16.40
C LEU A 267 -4.43 1.58 17.31
N ILE A 268 -5.72 1.26 17.48
CA ILE A 268 -6.65 2.01 18.36
C ILE A 268 -6.17 2.00 19.83
N LYS A 269 -5.75 0.84 20.34
CA LYS A 269 -5.23 0.75 21.73
C LYS A 269 -3.97 1.58 21.92
N ARG A 270 -3.11 1.65 20.90
CA ARG A 270 -1.89 2.46 20.94
C ARG A 270 -2.17 3.94 20.85
N GLU A 271 -3.07 4.35 19.93
CA GLU A 271 -3.50 5.74 19.78
C GLU A 271 -4.02 6.31 21.11
N ARG A 272 -4.98 5.64 21.76
CA ARG A 272 -5.57 6.10 23.02
C ARG A 272 -4.51 6.33 24.10
N ARG A 273 -3.48 5.48 24.16
CA ARG A 273 -2.37 5.64 25.11
C ARG A 273 -1.53 6.89 24.82
N PHE A 274 -1.30 7.22 23.55
CA PHE A 274 -0.51 8.39 23.17
C PHE A 274 -1.27 9.69 23.36
N LEU A 275 -2.55 9.74 22.99
CA LEU A 275 -3.39 10.91 23.20
C LEU A 275 -3.60 11.19 24.70
N GLY A 276 -3.82 10.16 25.52
CA GLY A 276 -3.89 10.29 26.98
C GLY A 276 -2.59 10.82 27.58
N ALA A 277 -1.43 10.32 27.17
CA ALA A 277 -0.13 10.79 27.64
C ALA A 277 0.17 12.25 27.20
N ALA A 278 -0.23 12.64 26.01
CA ALA A 278 -0.08 14.01 25.50
C ALA A 278 -1.00 15.01 26.23
N ALA A 279 -2.20 14.59 26.60
CA ALA A 279 -3.14 15.40 27.38
C ALA A 279 -2.65 15.67 28.81
N ILE A 280 -2.01 14.67 29.44
CA ILE A 280 -1.42 14.80 30.79
C ILE A 280 -0.21 15.74 30.77
N ARG A 281 0.58 15.76 29.70
CA ARG A 281 1.76 16.63 29.55
C ARG A 281 1.42 18.12 29.28
N LYS A 282 0.17 18.43 28.90
CA LYS A 282 -0.31 19.78 28.64
C LYS A 282 -1.09 20.42 29.80
N LYS A 283 -1.25 19.72 30.93
CA LYS A 283 -1.74 20.35 32.14
C LYS A 283 -0.56 21.07 32.81
N PRO A 284 -0.69 22.41 33.05
CA PRO A 284 0.33 23.23 33.69
C PRO A 284 0.59 22.75 35.14
#